data_7ae6d7ce4382e0f9a8d78c4e227c80d0
#
_entry.id   7ae6d7ce4382e0f9a8d78c4e227c80d0
#
_cell.length_a   1.000
_cell.length_b   1.000
_cell.length_c   1.000
_cell.angle_alpha   90.00
_cell.angle_beta   90.00
_cell.angle_gamma   90.00
#
_symmetry.space_group_name_H-M   'P 1'
#
loop_
_entity.id
_entity.type
_entity.pdbx_description
1 polymer ?
#
loop_
_entity_poly.entity_id
_entity_poly.type
_entity_poly.pdbx_seq_one_letter_code
_entity_poly.pdbx_strand_id
1 'polypeptide(L)'
;MPTYEDAQSMFDARQRYFASNGFDGTYSERWVKLKAGPIALYFPNAPGRVRAVKLHDLHHIATGYNTTWAGEAEIGAWEIAGGCGRFVWAWALNLPAIALGLAIAPRAVVHAFVRGRHSRNLYHAEGEFREALLRRSVGDVRHSLELDQTIPPMRSADVLALVMWATASLAFSLGPLAAIVYALW
;
A
#
# COMPACT_ATOMS: atom_id res chain seq x y z
N MET A 1 -10.41 -0.12 -12.79
CA MET A 1 -10.26 -1.23 -11.85
C MET A 1 -11.60 -1.92 -11.65
N PRO A 2 -11.68 -3.24 -11.48
CA PRO A 2 -12.95 -3.87 -11.14
C PRO A 2 -13.43 -3.33 -9.78
N THR A 3 -14.67 -2.85 -9.76
CA THR A 3 -15.35 -2.49 -8.52
C THR A 3 -15.73 -3.79 -7.81
N TYR A 4 -15.37 -3.93 -6.55
CA TYR A 4 -15.72 -5.09 -5.73
C TYR A 4 -17.00 -4.78 -4.95
N GLU A 5 -18.00 -5.64 -5.09
CA GLU A 5 -19.30 -5.50 -4.40
C GLU A 5 -19.15 -5.88 -2.92
N ASP A 6 -19.87 -5.20 -2.04
CA ASP A 6 -19.80 -5.44 -0.60
C ASP A 6 -20.24 -6.86 -0.20
N ALA A 7 -21.17 -7.45 -0.94
CA ALA A 7 -21.64 -8.82 -0.71
C ALA A 7 -20.64 -9.90 -1.17
N GLN A 8 -19.65 -9.55 -2.00
CA GLN A 8 -18.66 -10.49 -2.51
C GLN A 8 -17.70 -10.95 -1.40
N SER A 9 -17.30 -12.24 -1.41
CA SER A 9 -16.27 -12.72 -0.49
C SER A 9 -14.89 -12.11 -0.82
N MET A 10 -14.07 -11.89 0.19
CA MET A 10 -12.67 -11.47 -0.04
C MET A 10 -11.87 -12.50 -0.85
N PHE A 11 -12.26 -13.79 -0.78
CA PHE A 11 -11.66 -14.83 -1.61
C PHE A 11 -11.92 -14.58 -3.10
N ASP A 12 -13.19 -14.43 -3.50
CA ASP A 12 -13.56 -14.20 -4.89
C ASP A 12 -13.02 -12.86 -5.40
N ALA A 13 -13.06 -11.84 -4.55
CA ALA A 13 -12.50 -10.53 -4.86
C ALA A 13 -10.99 -10.62 -5.12
N ARG A 14 -10.23 -11.39 -4.31
CA ARG A 14 -8.79 -11.62 -4.51
C ARG A 14 -8.51 -12.40 -5.80
N GLN A 15 -9.30 -13.41 -6.13
CA GLN A 15 -9.14 -14.15 -7.39
C GLN A 15 -9.31 -13.22 -8.60
N ARG A 16 -10.33 -12.36 -8.58
CA ARG A 16 -10.54 -11.34 -9.63
C ARG A 16 -9.41 -10.32 -9.67
N TYR A 17 -8.91 -9.88 -8.51
CA TYR A 17 -7.78 -8.97 -8.40
C TYR A 17 -6.53 -9.58 -9.04
N PHE A 18 -6.20 -10.83 -8.74
CA PHE A 18 -5.04 -11.53 -9.32
C PHE A 18 -5.19 -11.71 -10.83
N ALA A 19 -6.34 -12.22 -11.28
CA ALA A 19 -6.60 -12.41 -12.70
C ALA A 19 -6.49 -11.10 -13.51
N SER A 20 -7.03 -9.99 -12.96
CA SER A 20 -7.01 -8.68 -13.65
C SER A 20 -5.63 -8.01 -13.67
N ASN A 21 -4.71 -8.39 -12.77
CA ASN A 21 -3.38 -7.79 -12.67
C ASN A 21 -2.25 -8.75 -13.09
N GLY A 22 -2.56 -9.99 -13.45
CA GLY A 22 -1.55 -10.98 -13.85
C GLY A 22 -0.63 -11.40 -12.69
N PHE A 23 -1.18 -11.50 -11.46
CA PHE A 23 -0.43 -11.80 -10.25
C PHE A 23 -0.39 -13.29 -9.89
N ASP A 24 -0.65 -14.18 -10.84
CA ASP A 24 -0.55 -15.61 -10.64
C ASP A 24 0.87 -16.00 -10.22
N GLY A 25 0.99 -16.72 -9.10
CA GLY A 25 2.28 -17.18 -8.58
C GLY A 25 3.06 -16.18 -7.73
N THR A 26 2.61 -14.93 -7.58
CA THR A 26 3.34 -13.82 -6.90
C THR A 26 3.88 -14.16 -5.50
N TYR A 27 3.21 -15.04 -4.75
CA TYR A 27 3.65 -15.40 -3.39
C TYR A 27 4.66 -16.57 -3.34
N SER A 28 4.72 -17.39 -4.38
CA SER A 28 5.57 -18.60 -4.43
C SER A 28 6.86 -18.40 -5.23
N GLU A 29 6.94 -17.38 -6.06
CA GLU A 29 8.14 -17.07 -6.85
C GLU A 29 9.32 -16.69 -5.95
N ARG A 30 10.51 -17.14 -6.32
CA ARG A 30 11.76 -16.82 -5.60
C ARG A 30 12.18 -15.37 -5.78
N TRP A 31 11.89 -14.77 -6.93
CA TRP A 31 12.25 -13.39 -7.28
C TRP A 31 11.02 -12.60 -7.71
N VAL A 32 10.96 -11.38 -7.26
CA VAL A 32 9.95 -10.41 -7.69
C VAL A 32 10.55 -9.55 -8.78
N LYS A 33 9.76 -9.33 -9.84
CA LYS A 33 10.09 -8.41 -10.92
C LYS A 33 9.21 -7.17 -10.80
N LEU A 34 9.79 -6.05 -10.48
CA LEU A 34 9.12 -4.74 -10.51
C LEU A 34 9.48 -4.04 -11.82
N LYS A 35 8.48 -3.71 -12.62
CA LYS A 35 8.67 -2.94 -13.86
C LYS A 35 8.45 -1.45 -13.60
N ALA A 36 9.45 -0.63 -13.90
CA ALA A 36 9.39 0.83 -13.87
C ALA A 36 9.66 1.36 -15.29
N GLY A 37 8.63 1.43 -16.12
CA GLY A 37 8.78 1.74 -17.54
C GLY A 37 9.66 0.69 -18.25
N PRO A 38 10.76 1.10 -18.94
CA PRO A 38 11.67 0.16 -19.60
C PRO A 38 12.59 -0.60 -18.62
N ILE A 39 12.66 -0.17 -17.35
CA ILE A 39 13.55 -0.73 -16.34
C ILE A 39 12.83 -1.85 -15.58
N ALA A 40 13.49 -2.98 -15.41
CA ALA A 40 13.02 -4.07 -14.56
C ALA A 40 13.98 -4.26 -13.38
N LEU A 41 13.46 -4.09 -12.17
CA LEU A 41 14.17 -4.36 -10.93
C LEU A 41 13.80 -5.74 -10.43
N TYR A 42 14.80 -6.50 -10.01
CA TYR A 42 14.60 -7.83 -9.43
C TYR A 42 15.10 -7.83 -8.00
N PHE A 43 14.29 -8.36 -7.09
CA PHE A 43 14.67 -8.53 -5.70
C PHE A 43 14.10 -9.83 -5.11
N PRO A 44 14.74 -10.38 -4.05
CA PRO A 44 14.30 -11.62 -3.44
C PRO A 44 12.88 -11.50 -2.85
N ASN A 45 12.06 -12.53 -3.07
CA ASN A 45 10.74 -12.62 -2.47
C ASN A 45 10.83 -13.15 -1.02
N ALA A 46 11.36 -12.31 -0.14
CA ALA A 46 11.57 -12.68 1.26
C ALA A 46 10.24 -13.03 1.97
N PRO A 47 10.25 -14.00 2.92
CA PRO A 47 9.04 -14.39 3.66
C PRO A 47 8.34 -13.22 4.37
N GLY A 48 9.12 -12.24 4.87
CA GLY A 48 8.59 -11.02 5.47
C GLY A 48 7.82 -10.15 4.48
N ARG A 49 8.31 -10.05 3.22
CA ARG A 49 7.61 -9.37 2.14
C ARG A 49 6.29 -10.07 1.82
N VAL A 50 6.32 -11.38 1.62
CA VAL A 50 5.10 -12.17 1.31
C VAL A 50 4.02 -11.96 2.37
N ARG A 51 4.40 -11.93 3.66
CA ARG A 51 3.45 -11.64 4.74
C ARG A 51 2.82 -10.24 4.62
N ALA A 52 3.60 -9.23 4.28
CA ALA A 52 3.11 -7.87 4.10
C ALA A 52 2.21 -7.76 2.87
N VAL A 53 2.65 -8.29 1.72
CA VAL A 53 1.96 -8.18 0.43
C VAL A 53 0.62 -8.90 0.45
N LYS A 54 0.48 -10.01 1.15
CA LYS A 54 -0.83 -10.68 1.31
C LYS A 54 -1.91 -9.78 1.91
N LEU A 55 -1.56 -8.91 2.85
CA LEU A 55 -2.48 -7.91 3.42
C LEU A 55 -2.62 -6.69 2.50
N HIS A 56 -1.53 -6.25 1.89
CA HIS A 56 -1.53 -5.15 0.93
C HIS A 56 -2.46 -5.42 -0.28
N ASP A 57 -2.45 -6.62 -0.85
CA ASP A 57 -3.36 -6.99 -1.93
C ASP A 57 -4.84 -6.92 -1.50
N LEU A 58 -5.13 -7.28 -0.23
CA LEU A 58 -6.47 -7.12 0.32
C LEU A 58 -6.82 -5.64 0.61
N HIS A 59 -5.83 -4.80 0.88
CA HIS A 59 -6.06 -3.36 0.99
C HIS A 59 -6.48 -2.75 -0.35
N HIS A 60 -5.91 -3.16 -1.49
CA HIS A 60 -6.38 -2.73 -2.81
C HIS A 60 -7.86 -3.05 -3.02
N ILE A 61 -8.30 -4.25 -2.62
CA ILE A 61 -9.70 -4.68 -2.73
C ILE A 61 -10.60 -3.84 -1.82
N ALA A 62 -10.19 -3.65 -0.57
CA ALA A 62 -11.00 -2.93 0.41
C ALA A 62 -11.09 -1.42 0.11
N THR A 63 -9.97 -0.79 -0.24
CA THR A 63 -9.90 0.67 -0.48
C THR A 63 -10.38 1.08 -1.86
N GLY A 64 -10.27 0.18 -2.86
CA GLY A 64 -10.53 0.45 -4.27
C GLY A 64 -9.39 1.15 -5.01
N TYR A 65 -8.22 1.35 -4.38
CA TYR A 65 -7.04 1.89 -5.08
C TYR A 65 -6.54 0.88 -6.12
N ASN A 66 -6.12 1.37 -7.28
CA ASN A 66 -5.67 0.53 -8.38
C ASN A 66 -4.16 0.22 -8.29
N THR A 67 -3.65 -0.65 -9.19
CA THR A 67 -2.24 -1.07 -9.27
C THR A 67 -1.41 -0.25 -10.26
N THR A 68 -1.89 0.93 -10.67
CA THR A 68 -1.06 1.88 -11.42
C THR A 68 -0.08 2.58 -10.47
N TRP A 69 0.96 3.22 -10.98
CA TRP A 69 1.91 3.98 -10.15
C TRP A 69 1.24 5.00 -9.22
N ALA A 70 0.19 5.67 -9.71
CA ALA A 70 -0.61 6.58 -8.89
C ALA A 70 -1.38 5.81 -7.80
N GLY A 71 -2.01 4.69 -8.15
CA GLY A 71 -2.76 3.88 -7.18
C GLY A 71 -1.87 3.20 -6.14
N GLU A 72 -0.67 2.74 -6.53
CA GLU A 72 0.35 2.24 -5.58
C GLU A 72 0.81 3.35 -4.61
N ALA A 73 0.91 4.58 -5.10
CA ALA A 73 1.21 5.72 -4.23
C ALA A 73 0.05 6.10 -3.30
N GLU A 74 -1.20 5.99 -3.77
CA GLU A 74 -2.40 6.18 -2.93
C GLU A 74 -2.44 5.15 -1.81
N ILE A 75 -2.31 3.85 -2.14
CA ILE A 75 -2.36 2.80 -1.11
C ILE A 75 -1.17 2.91 -0.16
N GLY A 76 0.03 3.22 -0.67
CA GLY A 76 1.21 3.45 0.16
C GLY A 76 1.02 4.61 1.14
N ALA A 77 0.43 5.72 0.68
CA ALA A 77 0.12 6.86 1.55
C ALA A 77 -0.94 6.51 2.61
N TRP A 78 -1.98 5.77 2.22
CA TRP A 78 -3.02 5.30 3.13
C TRP A 78 -2.45 4.34 4.19
N GLU A 79 -1.62 3.37 3.78
CA GLU A 79 -0.99 2.41 4.69
C GLU A 79 -0.01 3.08 5.67
N ILE A 80 0.83 4.01 5.19
CA ILE A 80 1.76 4.76 6.04
C ILE A 80 1.00 5.61 7.06
N ALA A 81 -0.07 6.29 6.64
CA ALA A 81 -0.87 7.14 7.49
C ALA A 81 -1.59 6.36 8.60
N GLY A 82 -2.09 5.16 8.28
CA GLY A 82 -2.68 4.23 9.24
C GLY A 82 -1.64 3.42 10.03
N GLY A 83 -0.38 3.47 9.60
CA GLY A 83 0.74 2.72 10.19
C GLY A 83 0.87 1.29 9.68
N CYS A 84 2.08 0.86 9.36
CA CYS A 84 2.37 -0.50 8.87
C CYS A 84 2.76 -1.48 9.99
N GLY A 85 2.64 -1.07 11.25
CA GLY A 85 2.95 -1.93 12.41
C GLY A 85 4.33 -2.59 12.31
N ARG A 86 4.37 -3.90 12.55
CA ARG A 86 5.60 -4.72 12.49
C ARG A 86 6.06 -5.13 11.08
N PHE A 87 5.33 -4.70 10.04
CA PHE A 87 5.61 -5.10 8.66
C PHE A 87 6.68 -4.20 8.05
N VAL A 88 7.95 -4.50 8.33
CA VAL A 88 9.11 -3.71 7.83
C VAL A 88 9.10 -3.58 6.31
N TRP A 89 8.68 -4.64 5.59
CA TRP A 89 8.57 -4.59 4.13
C TRP A 89 7.47 -3.65 3.63
N ALA A 90 6.38 -3.50 4.38
CA ALA A 90 5.37 -2.50 4.03
C ALA A 90 5.92 -1.08 4.18
N TRP A 91 6.64 -0.78 5.27
CA TRP A 91 7.36 0.51 5.41
C TRP A 91 8.33 0.75 4.26
N ALA A 92 9.18 -0.25 3.95
CA ALA A 92 10.23 -0.13 2.94
C ALA A 92 9.70 0.07 1.51
N LEU A 93 8.53 -0.51 1.17
CA LEU A 93 7.94 -0.39 -0.16
C LEU A 93 7.06 0.88 -0.30
N ASN A 94 6.35 1.26 0.76
CA ASN A 94 5.43 2.38 0.72
C ASN A 94 6.13 3.76 0.80
N LEU A 95 7.26 3.87 1.50
CA LEU A 95 7.99 5.13 1.56
C LEU A 95 8.42 5.63 0.16
N PRO A 96 9.08 4.82 -0.70
CA PRO A 96 9.37 5.25 -2.08
C PRO A 96 8.11 5.51 -2.91
N ALA A 97 7.03 4.75 -2.69
CA ALA A 97 5.77 4.96 -3.39
C ALA A 97 5.16 6.34 -3.10
N ILE A 98 5.21 6.81 -1.84
CA ILE A 98 4.79 8.18 -1.47
C ILE A 98 5.68 9.23 -2.15
N ALA A 99 7.00 9.08 -2.11
CA ALA A 99 7.91 10.04 -2.74
C ALA A 99 7.63 10.19 -4.24
N LEU A 100 7.47 9.08 -4.96
CA LEU A 100 7.06 9.07 -6.36
C LEU A 100 5.68 9.70 -6.54
N GLY A 101 4.71 9.30 -5.72
CA GLY A 101 3.32 9.75 -5.80
C GLY A 101 3.16 11.25 -5.61
N LEU A 102 3.94 11.86 -4.72
CA LEU A 102 3.94 13.32 -4.53
C LEU A 102 4.41 14.06 -5.79
N ALA A 103 5.25 13.42 -6.63
CA ALA A 103 5.66 13.99 -7.91
C ALA A 103 4.62 13.82 -9.03
N ILE A 104 3.94 12.65 -9.09
CA ILE A 104 3.06 12.30 -10.23
C ILE A 104 1.57 12.51 -9.96
N ALA A 105 1.11 12.37 -8.71
CA ALA A 105 -0.29 12.42 -8.31
C ALA A 105 -0.50 13.04 -6.91
N PRO A 106 0.03 14.26 -6.62
CA PRO A 106 0.10 14.81 -5.26
C PRO A 106 -1.28 14.91 -4.58
N ARG A 107 -2.33 15.29 -5.32
CA ARG A 107 -3.69 15.42 -4.76
C ARG A 107 -4.25 14.07 -4.31
N ALA A 108 -4.03 13.01 -5.11
CA ALA A 108 -4.48 11.65 -4.79
C ALA A 108 -3.75 11.12 -3.55
N VAL A 109 -2.43 11.32 -3.47
CA VAL A 109 -1.62 10.96 -2.29
C VAL A 109 -2.09 11.68 -1.03
N VAL A 110 -2.32 12.99 -1.10
CA VAL A 110 -2.83 13.78 0.05
C VAL A 110 -4.19 13.25 0.52
N HIS A 111 -5.11 13.02 -0.42
CA HIS A 111 -6.44 12.49 -0.09
C HIS A 111 -6.36 11.09 0.55
N ALA A 112 -5.56 10.19 -0.04
CA ALA A 112 -5.35 8.84 0.49
C ALA A 112 -4.68 8.88 1.89
N PHE A 113 -3.71 9.77 2.09
CA PHE A 113 -3.07 9.97 3.39
C PHE A 113 -4.08 10.40 4.46
N VAL A 114 -4.92 11.41 4.18
CA VAL A 114 -5.97 11.85 5.11
C VAL A 114 -6.94 10.71 5.40
N ARG A 115 -7.37 9.97 4.37
CA ARG A 115 -8.22 8.78 4.55
C ARG A 115 -7.56 7.75 5.49
N GLY A 116 -6.27 7.48 5.32
CA GLY A 116 -5.52 6.55 6.18
C GLY A 116 -5.38 7.04 7.64
N ARG A 117 -5.33 8.35 7.86
CA ARG A 117 -5.34 8.95 9.20
C ARG A 117 -6.67 8.75 9.95
N HIS A 118 -7.76 8.57 9.21
CA HIS A 118 -9.12 8.50 9.73
C HIS A 118 -9.81 7.16 9.44
N SER A 119 -9.02 6.13 9.14
CA SER A 119 -9.47 4.74 8.98
C SER A 119 -8.43 3.78 9.56
N ARG A 120 -8.69 2.49 9.51
CA ARG A 120 -7.80 1.43 9.99
C ARG A 120 -7.30 0.62 8.80
N ASN A 121 -6.23 -0.13 8.99
CA ASN A 121 -5.73 -1.07 8.01
C ASN A 121 -5.54 -2.48 8.61
N LEU A 122 -5.37 -3.48 7.76
CA LEU A 122 -5.24 -4.87 8.19
C LEU A 122 -3.93 -5.17 8.91
N TYR A 123 -2.89 -4.35 8.75
CA TYR A 123 -1.64 -4.51 9.49
C TYR A 123 -1.85 -4.37 11.01
N HIS A 124 -2.76 -3.49 11.42
CA HIS A 124 -3.12 -3.31 12.83
C HIS A 124 -4.34 -4.12 13.23
N ALA A 125 -5.37 -4.19 12.37
CA ALA A 125 -6.61 -4.87 12.71
C ALA A 125 -6.45 -6.39 12.84
N GLU A 126 -5.65 -7.01 11.97
CA GLU A 126 -5.44 -8.45 11.94
C GLU A 126 -4.05 -8.87 12.43
N GLY A 127 -3.03 -8.01 12.22
CA GLY A 127 -1.64 -8.26 12.60
C GLY A 127 -0.94 -9.37 11.81
N GLU A 128 -1.70 -10.24 11.13
CA GLU A 128 -1.20 -11.27 10.22
C GLU A 128 -2.29 -11.69 9.22
N PHE A 129 -1.85 -12.26 8.09
CA PHE A 129 -2.80 -12.84 7.14
C PHE A 129 -3.30 -14.20 7.67
N ARG A 130 -4.63 -14.35 7.74
CA ARG A 130 -5.34 -15.59 8.06
C ARG A 130 -6.33 -15.95 6.97
N GLU A 131 -6.44 -17.22 6.62
CA GLU A 131 -7.41 -17.69 5.63
C GLU A 131 -8.88 -17.38 6.01
N ALA A 132 -9.17 -17.25 7.30
CA ALA A 132 -10.48 -16.82 7.79
C ALA A 132 -10.89 -15.43 7.27
N LEU A 133 -9.90 -14.54 7.02
CA LEU A 133 -10.15 -13.20 6.45
C LEU A 133 -10.78 -13.29 5.04
N LEU A 134 -10.42 -14.32 4.28
CA LEU A 134 -10.94 -14.52 2.93
C LEU A 134 -12.42 -14.95 2.89
N ARG A 135 -12.95 -15.45 4.02
CA ARG A 135 -14.37 -15.83 4.14
C ARG A 135 -15.28 -14.64 4.44
N ARG A 136 -14.71 -13.53 4.90
CA ARG A 136 -15.47 -12.31 5.16
C ARG A 136 -15.92 -11.67 3.84
N SER A 137 -17.02 -10.95 3.87
CA SER A 137 -17.42 -10.12 2.74
C SER A 137 -16.50 -8.89 2.60
N VAL A 138 -16.43 -8.33 1.42
CA VAL A 138 -15.70 -7.07 1.17
C VAL A 138 -16.30 -5.95 2.02
N GLY A 139 -17.62 -5.89 2.14
CA GLY A 139 -18.34 -4.92 2.97
C GLY A 139 -17.99 -5.04 4.46
N ASP A 140 -17.94 -6.28 5.00
CA ASP A 140 -17.53 -6.49 6.41
C ASP A 140 -16.10 -6.02 6.67
N VAL A 141 -15.20 -6.26 5.72
CA VAL A 141 -13.81 -5.77 5.83
C VAL A 141 -13.78 -4.25 5.76
N ARG A 142 -14.47 -3.62 4.79
CA ARG A 142 -14.58 -2.15 4.68
C ARG A 142 -15.12 -1.53 5.96
N HIS A 143 -16.19 -2.09 6.51
CA HIS A 143 -16.78 -1.62 7.76
C HIS A 143 -15.81 -1.73 8.94
N SER A 144 -15.13 -2.88 9.09
CA SER A 144 -14.14 -3.09 10.17
C SER A 144 -12.91 -2.19 10.07
N LEU A 145 -12.62 -1.68 8.87
CA LEU A 145 -11.54 -0.72 8.61
C LEU A 145 -12.03 0.73 8.57
N GLU A 146 -13.31 0.98 8.84
CA GLU A 146 -13.93 2.32 8.85
C GLU A 146 -13.81 3.04 7.48
N LEU A 147 -13.82 2.25 6.39
CA LEU A 147 -13.67 2.76 5.01
C LEU A 147 -14.98 3.27 4.40
N ASP A 148 -16.09 2.97 5.02
CA ASP A 148 -17.45 3.42 4.70
C ASP A 148 -17.80 4.80 5.30
N GLN A 149 -16.92 5.33 6.16
CA GLN A 149 -17.12 6.64 6.78
C GLN A 149 -16.71 7.78 5.86
N THR A 150 -17.38 8.92 6.04
CA THR A 150 -17.00 10.15 5.34
C THR A 150 -15.63 10.63 5.81
N ILE A 151 -14.72 10.87 4.87
CA ILE A 151 -13.39 11.40 5.17
C ILE A 151 -13.54 12.84 5.65
N PRO A 152 -13.08 13.18 6.86
CA PRO A 152 -13.16 14.53 7.36
C PRO A 152 -12.23 15.49 6.58
N PRO A 153 -12.50 16.80 6.60
CA PRO A 153 -11.57 17.78 6.07
C PRO A 153 -10.18 17.65 6.71
N MET A 154 -9.15 17.88 5.91
CA MET A 154 -7.76 17.85 6.37
C MET A 154 -7.52 18.86 7.51
N ARG A 155 -6.94 18.41 8.61
CA ARG A 155 -6.63 19.21 9.80
C ARG A 155 -5.13 19.54 9.85
N SER A 156 -4.74 20.53 10.64
CA SER A 156 -3.33 20.90 10.81
C SER A 156 -2.46 19.74 11.26
N ALA A 157 -2.98 18.83 12.09
CA ALA A 157 -2.28 17.62 12.51
C ALA A 157 -2.03 16.63 11.35
N ASP A 158 -2.93 16.60 10.36
CA ASP A 158 -2.77 15.75 9.16
C ASP A 158 -1.72 16.36 8.24
N VAL A 159 -1.69 17.70 8.11
CA VAL A 159 -0.64 18.43 7.37
C VAL A 159 0.74 18.14 7.97
N LEU A 160 0.88 18.29 9.30
CA LEU A 160 2.15 18.04 9.97
C LEU A 160 2.62 16.60 9.79
N ALA A 161 1.71 15.63 9.96
CA ALA A 161 2.01 14.22 9.74
C ALA A 161 2.40 13.92 8.28
N LEU A 162 1.69 14.50 7.31
CA LEU A 162 2.01 14.35 5.90
C LEU A 162 3.40 14.91 5.58
N VAL A 163 3.72 16.12 6.06
CA VAL A 163 5.06 16.72 5.86
C VAL A 163 6.15 15.85 6.46
N MET A 164 5.94 15.34 7.68
CA MET A 164 6.88 14.43 8.33
C MET A 164 7.13 13.16 7.48
N TRP A 165 6.05 12.50 7.03
CA TRP A 165 6.18 11.29 6.24
C TRP A 165 6.70 11.54 4.81
N ALA A 166 6.35 12.67 4.19
CA ALA A 166 6.93 13.09 2.91
C ALA A 166 8.44 13.30 3.03
N THR A 167 8.89 13.99 4.08
CA THR A 167 10.33 14.19 4.36
C THR A 167 11.04 12.85 4.60
N ALA A 168 10.47 11.96 5.40
CA ALA A 168 11.01 10.62 5.65
C ALA A 168 11.08 9.80 4.36
N SER A 169 10.05 9.88 3.50
CA SER A 169 9.99 9.19 2.21
C SER A 169 11.09 9.67 1.25
N LEU A 170 11.29 10.97 1.17
CA LEU A 170 12.37 11.56 0.37
C LEU A 170 13.75 11.16 0.90
N ALA A 171 13.96 11.27 2.22
CA ALA A 171 15.23 10.88 2.83
C ALA A 171 15.54 9.39 2.63
N PHE A 172 14.53 8.50 2.78
CA PHE A 172 14.67 7.08 2.55
C PHE A 172 14.99 6.76 1.07
N SER A 173 14.35 7.46 0.13
CA SER A 173 14.51 7.21 -1.31
C SER A 173 15.81 7.78 -1.88
N LEU A 174 16.24 8.97 -1.44
CA LEU A 174 17.38 9.69 -1.97
C LEU A 174 18.67 9.47 -1.15
N GLY A 175 18.54 9.13 0.13
CA GLY A 175 19.69 8.95 1.03
C GLY A 175 20.73 7.95 0.52
N PRO A 176 20.37 6.74 0.05
CA PRO A 176 21.32 5.80 -0.51
C PRO A 176 22.04 6.34 -1.75
N LEU A 177 21.35 7.08 -2.62
CA LEU A 177 21.95 7.70 -3.80
C LEU A 177 22.95 8.80 -3.41
N ALA A 178 22.58 9.65 -2.45
CA ALA A 178 23.47 10.69 -1.93
C ALA A 178 24.72 10.10 -1.27
N ALA A 179 24.57 9.01 -0.51
CA ALA A 179 25.68 8.30 0.12
C ALA A 179 26.64 7.69 -0.92
N ILE A 180 26.12 7.11 -2.00
CA ILE A 180 26.95 6.58 -3.11
C ILE A 180 27.71 7.72 -3.79
N VAL A 181 27.04 8.82 -4.11
CA VAL A 181 27.71 9.98 -4.73
C VAL A 181 28.81 10.51 -3.82
N TYR A 182 28.55 10.67 -2.52
CA TYR A 182 29.56 11.14 -1.55
C TYR A 182 30.77 10.19 -1.44
N ALA A 183 30.53 8.87 -1.51
CA ALA A 183 31.62 7.88 -1.42
C ALA A 183 32.50 7.80 -2.69
N LEU A 184 32.04 8.33 -3.81
CA LEU A 184 32.74 8.34 -5.09
C LEU A 184 33.51 9.65 -5.34
N TRP A 185 33.32 10.64 -4.45
CA TRP A 185 34.07 11.91 -4.45
C TRP A 185 35.18 11.91 -3.39
#